data_4144ef8db77e8934a4b2f1891d5c3e80
#
_entry.id   4144ef8db77e8934a4b2f1891d5c3e80
#
_cell.length_a   1.000
_cell.length_b   1.000
_cell.length_c   1.000
_cell.angle_alpha   90.00
_cell.angle_beta   90.00
_cell.angle_gamma   90.00
#
_symmetry.space_group_name_H-M   'P 1'
#
loop_
_entity.id
_entity.type
_entity.pdbx_description
1 polymer ?
#
loop_
_entity_poly.entity_id
_entity_poly.type
_entity_poly.pdbx_seq_one_letter_code
_entity_poly.pdbx_strand_id
1 'polypeptide(L)'
;LDIQAYPSPMASFRHYTTDLKDETLLTVSDLPENQRVRIAAMDVYNGTTFGMSETRGDGHTGYIPVETTIPGREAGGEAVEVSTIGMSGPWVPVLGTPSQITFSGADADAQKDGLFFDLWSNAALTTGPAGTMTYSVEATFTDPVRDEDLESLAVVPNTVRDTNVPEGIATKTSELTQNATTSLAAARAIEHYLSTNGFYLNENTQF
;
A
#
# COMPACT_ATOMS: atom_id res chain seq x y z
N LEU A 1 2.52 11.89 14.93
CA LEU A 1 3.37 10.83 14.37
C LEU A 1 4.32 11.42 13.34
N ASP A 2 5.61 11.19 13.48
CA ASP A 2 6.62 11.51 12.46
C ASP A 2 6.78 10.28 11.56
N ILE A 3 6.12 10.27 10.42
CA ILE A 3 6.14 9.13 9.49
C ILE A 3 7.52 8.98 8.82
N GLN A 4 8.30 10.07 8.73
CA GLN A 4 9.64 10.06 8.14
C GLN A 4 10.67 9.34 9.04
N ALA A 5 10.35 9.16 10.31
CA ALA A 5 11.18 8.38 11.22
C ALA A 5 11.18 6.87 10.91
N TYR A 6 10.20 6.41 10.12
CA TYR A 6 10.08 5.01 9.73
C TYR A 6 10.67 4.76 8.34
N PRO A 7 11.44 3.68 8.15
CA PRO A 7 11.95 3.36 6.83
C PRO A 7 10.82 3.08 5.85
N SER A 8 11.00 3.50 4.61
CA SER A 8 10.04 3.18 3.54
C SER A 8 9.83 1.67 3.45
N PRO A 9 8.59 1.18 3.28
CA PRO A 9 8.33 -0.25 3.07
C PRO A 9 9.12 -0.84 1.91
N MET A 10 9.44 -0.02 0.90
CA MET A 10 10.29 -0.44 -0.22
C MET A 10 11.74 -0.74 0.21
N ALA A 11 12.24 -0.15 1.28
CA ALA A 11 13.58 -0.47 1.81
C ALA A 11 13.66 -1.93 2.31
N SER A 12 12.55 -2.48 2.79
CA SER A 12 12.47 -3.87 3.25
C SER A 12 12.15 -4.86 2.13
N PHE A 13 11.81 -4.38 0.92
CA PHE A 13 11.38 -5.25 -0.18
C PHE A 13 12.44 -6.30 -0.55
N ARG A 14 13.70 -5.89 -0.63
CA ARG A 14 14.80 -6.82 -0.91
C ARG A 14 14.90 -7.91 0.15
N HIS A 15 14.82 -7.53 1.42
CA HIS A 15 14.87 -8.48 2.53
C HIS A 15 13.75 -9.53 2.41
N TYR A 16 12.54 -9.11 2.08
CA TYR A 16 11.42 -10.04 1.86
C TYR A 16 11.64 -10.97 0.66
N THR A 17 12.21 -10.48 -0.42
CA THR A 17 12.36 -11.23 -1.67
C THR A 17 13.65 -12.05 -1.75
N THR A 18 14.61 -11.83 -0.88
CA THR A 18 15.87 -12.58 -0.82
C THR A 18 16.00 -13.41 0.45
N ASP A 19 16.10 -12.74 1.60
CA ASP A 19 16.45 -13.40 2.86
C ASP A 19 15.26 -14.16 3.45
N LEU A 20 14.06 -13.63 3.30
CA LEU A 20 12.80 -14.18 3.83
C LEU A 20 11.89 -14.78 2.77
N LYS A 21 12.40 -15.02 1.55
CA LYS A 21 11.58 -15.48 0.41
C LYS A 21 10.86 -16.80 0.64
N ASP A 22 11.41 -17.65 1.48
CA ASP A 22 10.87 -18.98 1.80
C ASP A 22 10.18 -19.01 3.19
N GLU A 23 10.11 -17.86 3.87
CA GLU A 23 9.51 -17.73 5.18
C GLU A 23 8.05 -17.27 5.11
N THR A 24 7.22 -17.76 6.04
CA THR A 24 5.86 -17.26 6.20
C THR A 24 5.90 -16.00 7.05
N LEU A 25 5.60 -14.85 6.46
CA LEU A 25 5.62 -13.56 7.15
C LEU A 25 4.27 -13.17 7.73
N LEU A 26 3.20 -13.64 7.14
CA LEU A 26 1.84 -13.46 7.64
C LEU A 26 0.93 -14.60 7.17
N THR A 27 -0.10 -14.85 7.94
CA THR A 27 -1.21 -15.74 7.58
C THR A 27 -2.51 -14.95 7.63
N VAL A 28 -3.40 -15.27 6.72
CA VAL A 28 -4.72 -14.65 6.63
C VAL A 28 -5.75 -15.76 6.48
N SER A 29 -6.76 -15.79 7.34
CA SER A 29 -7.89 -16.70 7.21
C SER A 29 -9.13 -15.97 6.72
N ASP A 30 -9.96 -16.67 5.99
CA ASP A 30 -11.25 -16.18 5.48
C ASP A 30 -11.14 -14.99 4.51
N LEU A 31 -9.99 -14.85 3.83
CA LEU A 31 -9.81 -13.82 2.80
C LEU A 31 -10.67 -14.15 1.57
N PRO A 32 -11.56 -13.26 1.12
CA PRO A 32 -12.34 -13.46 -0.09
C PRO A 32 -11.45 -13.62 -1.33
N GLU A 33 -11.94 -14.35 -2.32
CA GLU A 33 -11.21 -14.59 -3.55
C GLU A 33 -10.80 -13.28 -4.26
N ASN A 34 -9.62 -13.27 -4.86
CA ASN A 34 -9.04 -12.15 -5.60
C ASN A 34 -8.77 -10.90 -4.77
N GLN A 35 -8.89 -10.96 -3.45
CA GLN A 35 -8.52 -9.86 -2.57
C GLN A 35 -7.02 -9.86 -2.27
N ARG A 36 -6.50 -8.70 -1.91
CA ARG A 36 -5.08 -8.49 -1.63
C ARG A 36 -4.88 -7.90 -0.24
N VAL A 37 -3.76 -8.28 0.38
CA VAL A 37 -3.29 -7.66 1.62
C VAL A 37 -2.44 -6.44 1.28
N ARG A 38 -2.76 -5.29 1.87
CA ARG A 38 -1.96 -4.06 1.77
C ARG A 38 -1.07 -3.97 3.01
N ILE A 39 0.23 -3.93 2.80
CA ILE A 39 1.19 -3.73 3.90
C ILE A 39 1.33 -2.23 4.17
N ALA A 40 1.50 -1.43 3.11
CA ALA A 40 1.61 0.02 3.21
C ALA A 40 1.22 0.67 1.88
N ALA A 41 1.07 1.99 1.89
CA ALA A 41 0.90 2.79 0.69
C ALA A 41 1.89 3.97 0.72
N MET A 42 2.40 4.31 -0.45
CA MET A 42 3.33 5.41 -0.63
C MET A 42 2.72 6.39 -1.62
N ASP A 43 2.66 7.66 -1.24
CA ASP A 43 1.95 8.71 -1.96
C ASP A 43 2.85 9.86 -2.41
N VAL A 44 4.15 9.79 -2.09
CA VAL A 44 5.15 10.78 -2.49
C VAL A 44 6.28 10.14 -3.27
N TYR A 45 6.64 10.76 -4.38
CA TYR A 45 7.84 10.42 -5.15
C TYR A 45 8.78 11.62 -5.17
N ASN A 46 10.02 11.44 -4.70
CA ASN A 46 11.02 12.52 -4.63
C ASN A 46 11.95 12.59 -5.84
N GLY A 47 11.66 11.81 -6.88
CA GLY A 47 12.51 11.67 -8.07
C GLY A 47 13.45 10.46 -8.04
N THR A 48 13.57 9.80 -6.88
CA THR A 48 14.41 8.61 -6.69
C THR A 48 13.67 7.48 -6.01
N THR A 49 12.92 7.79 -4.94
CA THR A 49 12.21 6.81 -4.12
C THR A 49 10.77 7.22 -3.86
N PHE A 50 9.91 6.23 -3.70
CA PHE A 50 8.59 6.42 -3.15
C PHE A 50 8.65 6.42 -1.62
N GLY A 51 7.89 7.31 -1.02
CA GLY A 51 7.75 7.47 0.43
C GLY A 51 6.32 7.81 0.83
N MET A 52 6.16 8.16 2.08
CA MET A 52 4.88 8.58 2.65
C MET A 52 4.95 10.07 3.01
N SER A 53 3.88 10.81 2.73
CA SER A 53 3.77 12.21 3.12
C SER A 53 3.26 12.36 4.56
N GLU A 54 3.77 13.37 5.27
CA GLU A 54 3.23 13.77 6.58
C GLU A 54 1.90 14.51 6.41
N THR A 55 1.82 15.33 5.40
CA THR A 55 0.64 16.12 5.04
C THR A 55 0.44 16.10 3.55
N ARG A 56 -0.78 15.90 3.12
CA ARG A 56 -1.12 15.96 1.69
C ARG A 56 -1.19 17.42 1.23
N GLY A 57 -0.95 17.63 -0.05
CA GLY A 57 -1.07 18.95 -0.68
C GLY A 57 -2.48 19.57 -0.63
N ASP A 58 -3.49 18.78 -0.25
CA ASP A 58 -4.87 19.21 0.01
C ASP A 58 -5.12 19.58 1.49
N GLY A 59 -4.09 19.52 2.34
CA GLY A 59 -4.15 19.85 3.77
C GLY A 59 -4.70 18.74 4.68
N HIS A 60 -4.96 17.55 4.13
CA HIS A 60 -5.34 16.41 4.98
C HIS A 60 -4.12 15.88 5.74
N THR A 61 -4.31 15.61 7.02
CA THR A 61 -3.33 14.90 7.85
C THR A 61 -3.26 13.46 7.39
N GLY A 62 -2.06 12.92 7.21
CA GLY A 62 -1.85 11.53 6.86
C GLY A 62 -2.35 10.58 7.94
N TYR A 63 -1.46 9.88 8.61
CA TYR A 63 -1.82 8.93 9.66
C TYR A 63 -2.39 9.60 10.90
N ILE A 64 -3.64 9.29 11.25
CA ILE A 64 -4.32 9.73 12.47
C ILE A 64 -4.35 8.61 13.50
N PRO A 65 -4.29 8.91 14.80
CA PRO A 65 -4.47 7.89 15.84
C PRO A 65 -5.90 7.38 15.81
N VAL A 66 -6.05 6.07 15.91
CA VAL A 66 -7.34 5.39 16.02
C VAL A 66 -7.27 4.34 17.13
N GLU A 67 -8.39 3.98 17.73
CA GLU A 67 -8.42 2.90 18.72
C GLU A 67 -8.65 1.55 18.00
N THR A 68 -9.91 1.19 17.77
CA THR A 68 -10.29 -0.02 17.02
C THR A 68 -11.12 0.34 15.79
N THR A 69 -11.97 1.35 15.91
CA THR A 69 -12.89 1.77 14.85
C THR A 69 -12.25 2.84 13.97
N ILE A 70 -12.36 2.69 12.66
CA ILE A 70 -11.85 3.66 11.69
C ILE A 70 -12.89 4.78 11.50
N PRO A 71 -12.54 6.05 11.76
CA PRO A 71 -13.46 7.16 11.64
C PRO A 71 -14.04 7.31 10.21
N GLY A 72 -15.32 7.63 10.12
CA GLY A 72 -15.99 7.85 8.83
C GLY A 72 -16.24 6.58 8.01
N ARG A 73 -16.06 5.41 8.61
CA ARG A 73 -16.41 4.11 8.02
C ARG A 73 -17.69 3.57 8.66
N GLU A 74 -18.55 2.99 7.84
CA GLU A 74 -19.72 2.26 8.36
C GLU A 74 -19.24 0.96 9.03
N ALA A 75 -19.77 0.68 10.21
CA ALA A 75 -19.46 -0.56 10.91
C ALA A 75 -20.01 -1.77 10.14
N GLY A 76 -19.29 -2.88 10.20
CA GLY A 76 -19.64 -4.12 9.53
C GLY A 76 -18.72 -4.43 8.35
N GLY A 77 -19.05 -5.49 7.65
CA GLY A 77 -18.23 -6.09 6.62
C GLY A 77 -17.87 -7.53 6.99
N GLU A 78 -16.97 -8.12 6.25
CA GLU A 78 -16.47 -9.46 6.54
C GLU A 78 -15.30 -9.36 7.53
N ALA A 79 -15.27 -10.24 8.52
CA ALA A 79 -14.17 -10.32 9.47
C ALA A 79 -13.10 -11.28 8.94
N VAL A 80 -11.88 -10.82 8.88
CA VAL A 80 -10.71 -11.55 8.40
C VAL A 80 -9.65 -11.57 9.50
N GLU A 81 -9.15 -12.74 9.86
CA GLU A 81 -8.10 -12.88 10.85
C GLU A 81 -6.72 -12.78 10.20
N VAL A 82 -5.86 -11.99 10.79
CA VAL A 82 -4.47 -11.78 10.35
C VAL A 82 -3.51 -12.10 11.49
N SER A 83 -2.47 -12.88 11.19
CA SER A 83 -1.34 -13.08 12.10
C SER A 83 -0.05 -12.78 11.36
N THR A 84 0.76 -11.85 11.88
CA THR A 84 2.09 -11.56 11.35
C THR A 84 3.15 -12.35 12.13
N ILE A 85 4.21 -12.75 11.44
CA ILE A 85 5.27 -13.58 11.98
C ILE A 85 6.62 -12.97 11.59
N GLY A 86 7.19 -12.12 12.46
CA GLY A 86 8.51 -11.53 12.21
C GLY A 86 8.57 -10.53 11.06
N MET A 87 7.47 -9.88 10.74
CA MET A 87 7.47 -8.76 9.79
C MET A 87 8.33 -7.61 10.33
N SER A 88 9.11 -6.97 9.47
CA SER A 88 9.89 -5.79 9.83
C SER A 88 9.08 -4.51 9.72
N GLY A 89 9.36 -3.57 10.64
CA GLY A 89 8.74 -2.24 10.65
C GLY A 89 7.39 -2.20 11.39
N PRO A 90 6.77 -1.01 11.44
CA PRO A 90 5.57 -0.74 12.23
C PRO A 90 4.26 -1.13 11.51
N TRP A 91 4.34 -1.67 10.31
CA TRP A 91 3.20 -1.84 9.42
C TRP A 91 2.21 -2.87 9.95
N VAL A 92 0.94 -2.50 9.93
CA VAL A 92 -0.20 -3.37 10.23
C VAL A 92 -0.87 -3.71 8.89
N PRO A 93 -0.67 -4.92 8.34
CA PRO A 93 -1.31 -5.32 7.10
C PRO A 93 -2.84 -5.21 7.17
N VAL A 94 -3.45 -4.56 6.19
CA VAL A 94 -4.89 -4.35 6.11
C VAL A 94 -5.48 -4.86 4.80
N LEU A 95 -6.79 -5.10 4.78
CA LEU A 95 -7.50 -5.70 3.68
C LEU A 95 -8.73 -4.85 3.33
N GLY A 96 -9.13 -4.86 2.08
CA GLY A 96 -10.32 -4.16 1.62
C GLY A 96 -10.36 -2.69 2.03
N THR A 97 -11.56 -2.26 2.43
CA THR A 97 -11.83 -0.98 3.08
C THR A 97 -12.19 -1.27 4.55
N PRO A 98 -11.21 -1.19 5.47
CA PRO A 98 -11.44 -1.57 6.85
C PRO A 98 -12.33 -0.56 7.59
N SER A 99 -13.22 -1.08 8.42
CA SER A 99 -14.04 -0.32 9.36
C SER A 99 -13.56 -0.48 10.80
N GLN A 100 -12.92 -1.63 11.10
CA GLN A 100 -12.43 -1.94 12.43
C GLN A 100 -11.18 -2.81 12.37
N ILE A 101 -10.25 -2.57 13.31
CA ILE A 101 -9.06 -3.40 13.55
C ILE A 101 -9.01 -3.71 15.04
N THR A 102 -9.03 -4.99 15.40
CA THR A 102 -9.06 -5.43 16.80
C THR A 102 -7.90 -6.36 17.07
N PHE A 103 -6.92 -5.90 17.84
CA PHE A 103 -5.78 -6.72 18.25
C PHE A 103 -6.14 -7.72 19.33
N SER A 104 -5.42 -8.83 19.36
CA SER A 104 -5.50 -9.89 20.36
C SER A 104 -4.11 -10.39 20.78
N GLY A 105 -4.03 -11.08 21.91
CA GLY A 105 -2.78 -11.58 22.43
C GLY A 105 -2.17 -10.69 23.52
N ALA A 106 -0.92 -10.96 23.88
CA ALA A 106 -0.28 -10.35 25.04
C ALA A 106 0.00 -8.84 24.88
N ASP A 107 0.28 -8.38 23.67
CA ASP A 107 0.63 -7.00 23.36
C ASP A 107 -0.54 -6.19 22.75
N ALA A 108 -1.75 -6.75 22.76
CA ALA A 108 -2.93 -6.17 22.11
C ALA A 108 -3.22 -4.74 22.53
N ASP A 109 -3.17 -4.44 23.83
CA ASP A 109 -3.43 -3.09 24.35
C ASP A 109 -2.39 -2.09 23.86
N ALA A 110 -1.10 -2.45 23.91
CA ALA A 110 -0.02 -1.58 23.45
C ALA A 110 -0.05 -1.39 21.92
N GLN A 111 -0.41 -2.41 21.17
CA GLN A 111 -0.58 -2.35 19.71
C GLN A 111 -1.76 -1.44 19.33
N LYS A 112 -2.89 -1.58 20.04
CA LYS A 112 -4.06 -0.73 19.87
C LYS A 112 -3.78 0.73 20.22
N ASP A 113 -3.17 0.98 21.39
CA ASP A 113 -2.88 2.35 21.85
C ASP A 113 -1.89 3.07 20.92
N GLY A 114 -1.08 2.30 20.20
CA GLY A 114 -0.15 2.80 19.19
C GLY A 114 -0.70 2.80 17.77
N LEU A 115 -1.97 2.46 17.53
CA LEU A 115 -2.52 2.31 16.18
C LEU A 115 -2.77 3.66 15.51
N PHE A 116 -2.24 3.79 14.30
CA PHE A 116 -2.48 4.91 13.39
C PHE A 116 -3.01 4.41 12.06
N PHE A 117 -3.91 5.17 11.46
CA PHE A 117 -4.54 4.83 10.19
C PHE A 117 -4.58 6.03 9.24
N ASP A 118 -4.23 5.83 7.99
CA ASP A 118 -4.42 6.80 6.93
C ASP A 118 -5.73 6.51 6.18
N LEU A 119 -6.70 7.39 6.34
CA LEU A 119 -8.04 7.28 5.75
C LEU A 119 -8.04 7.31 4.23
N TRP A 120 -7.03 7.88 3.64
CA TRP A 120 -6.94 7.98 2.18
C TRP A 120 -6.33 6.73 1.55
N SER A 121 -5.18 6.31 2.03
CA SER A 121 -4.47 5.16 1.48
C SER A 121 -5.00 3.83 2.01
N ASN A 122 -5.86 3.86 3.04
CA ASN A 122 -6.28 2.68 3.80
C ASN A 122 -5.07 1.87 4.30
N ALA A 123 -4.04 2.54 4.78
CA ALA A 123 -2.86 1.92 5.36
C ALA A 123 -2.82 2.14 6.87
N ALA A 124 -2.30 1.16 7.59
CA ALA A 124 -2.21 1.19 9.05
C ALA A 124 -0.78 0.92 9.52
N LEU A 125 -0.42 1.50 10.65
CA LEU A 125 0.80 1.21 11.37
C LEU A 125 0.56 1.27 12.88
N THR A 126 1.42 0.62 13.65
CA THR A 126 1.42 0.74 15.11
C THR A 126 2.79 1.19 15.62
N THR A 127 2.80 2.07 16.61
CA THR A 127 4.00 2.43 17.38
C THR A 127 4.21 1.50 18.59
N GLY A 128 3.27 0.59 18.84
CA GLY A 128 3.40 -0.49 19.79
C GLY A 128 4.33 -1.60 19.30
N PRO A 129 4.47 -2.70 20.06
CA PRO A 129 5.27 -3.86 19.65
C PRO A 129 4.81 -4.38 18.29
N ALA A 130 5.73 -4.42 17.32
CA ALA A 130 5.49 -4.87 15.96
C ALA A 130 6.25 -6.18 15.67
N GLY A 131 6.00 -6.76 14.50
CA GLY A 131 6.65 -7.99 14.07
C GLY A 131 5.78 -9.22 14.27
N THR A 132 5.27 -9.47 15.47
CA THR A 132 4.28 -10.52 15.74
C THR A 132 3.01 -9.88 16.28
N MET A 133 1.96 -9.93 15.49
CA MET A 133 0.65 -9.37 15.82
C MET A 133 -0.43 -10.39 15.45
N THR A 134 -1.48 -10.46 16.24
CA THR A 134 -2.71 -11.19 15.89
C THR A 134 -3.87 -10.23 16.04
N TYR A 135 -4.68 -10.11 15.00
CA TYR A 135 -5.80 -9.16 14.99
C TYR A 135 -6.85 -9.58 13.96
N SER A 136 -8.07 -9.11 14.16
CA SER A 136 -9.13 -9.20 13.17
C SER A 136 -9.32 -7.84 12.48
N VAL A 137 -9.65 -7.89 11.20
CA VAL A 137 -10.05 -6.73 10.39
C VAL A 137 -11.46 -6.95 9.91
N GLU A 138 -12.37 -6.06 10.32
CA GLU A 138 -13.69 -5.98 9.67
C GLU A 138 -13.58 -5.05 8.48
N ALA A 139 -13.89 -5.53 7.28
CA ALA A 139 -13.71 -4.75 6.05
C ALA A 139 -14.82 -5.04 5.02
N THR A 140 -15.10 -4.03 4.22
CA THR A 140 -15.88 -4.19 2.99
C THR A 140 -14.92 -4.51 1.84
N PHE A 141 -15.24 -5.56 1.10
CA PHE A 141 -14.51 -5.97 -0.09
C PHE A 141 -15.31 -5.59 -1.34
N THR A 142 -14.61 -5.14 -2.34
CA THR A 142 -15.19 -4.86 -3.66
C THR A 142 -14.60 -5.79 -4.69
N ASP A 143 -15.41 -6.26 -5.61
CA ASP A 143 -14.92 -7.05 -6.72
C ASP A 143 -13.93 -6.23 -7.56
N PRO A 144 -12.87 -6.87 -8.09
CA PRO A 144 -11.96 -6.22 -9.03
C PRO A 144 -12.75 -5.70 -10.23
N VAL A 145 -12.53 -4.44 -10.58
CA VAL A 145 -13.15 -3.84 -11.77
C VAL A 145 -12.53 -4.47 -13.01
N ARG A 146 -13.38 -4.91 -13.95
CA ARG A 146 -12.94 -5.55 -15.20
C ARG A 146 -12.53 -4.49 -16.21
N ASP A 147 -11.58 -4.82 -17.09
CA ASP A 147 -11.10 -3.90 -18.13
C ASP A 147 -12.23 -3.40 -19.02
N GLU A 148 -13.20 -4.24 -19.35
CA GLU A 148 -14.37 -3.86 -20.15
C GLU A 148 -15.22 -2.74 -19.51
N ASP A 149 -15.26 -2.67 -18.18
CA ASP A 149 -15.95 -1.62 -17.44
C ASP A 149 -15.15 -0.30 -17.43
N LEU A 150 -13.83 -0.39 -17.61
CA LEU A 150 -12.91 0.75 -17.61
C LEU A 150 -12.70 1.37 -18.99
N GLU A 151 -12.95 0.65 -20.07
CA GLU A 151 -12.66 1.12 -21.45
C GLU A 151 -13.32 2.45 -21.81
N SER A 152 -14.52 2.69 -21.28
CA SER A 152 -15.31 3.91 -21.54
C SER A 152 -14.99 5.06 -20.59
N LEU A 153 -14.17 4.84 -19.56
CA LEU A 153 -13.90 5.84 -18.55
C LEU A 153 -12.82 6.83 -19.01
N ALA A 154 -13.09 8.11 -18.79
CA ALA A 154 -12.09 9.14 -18.97
C ALA A 154 -11.17 9.21 -17.74
N VAL A 155 -9.87 9.38 -17.98
CA VAL A 155 -8.91 9.62 -16.89
C VAL A 155 -9.15 11.02 -16.33
N VAL A 156 -9.27 11.11 -15.00
CA VAL A 156 -9.27 12.40 -14.32
C VAL A 156 -7.85 12.98 -14.44
N PRO A 157 -7.69 14.22 -14.91
CA PRO A 157 -6.37 14.84 -15.00
C PRO A 157 -5.70 14.84 -13.63
N ASN A 158 -4.45 14.34 -13.58
CA ASN A 158 -3.66 14.40 -12.37
C ASN A 158 -3.35 15.87 -12.04
N THR A 159 -3.77 16.31 -10.86
CA THR A 159 -3.49 17.67 -10.37
C THR A 159 -2.10 17.77 -9.71
N VAL A 160 -1.50 16.63 -9.35
CA VAL A 160 -0.14 16.55 -8.84
C VAL A 160 0.82 16.47 -10.03
N ARG A 161 1.64 17.50 -10.20
CA ARG A 161 2.71 17.49 -11.20
C ARG A 161 3.96 16.90 -10.56
N ASP A 162 4.40 15.78 -11.08
CA ASP A 162 5.73 15.27 -10.75
C ASP A 162 6.79 16.23 -11.31
N THR A 163 7.50 16.85 -10.38
CA THR A 163 8.61 17.74 -10.71
C THR A 163 9.87 16.95 -10.78
N ASN A 164 10.57 16.60 -11.61
CA ASN A 164 11.82 15.83 -11.73
C ASN A 164 11.67 14.44 -12.35
N VAL A 165 10.73 14.27 -13.29
CA VAL A 165 10.66 13.03 -14.07
C VAL A 165 11.90 12.95 -14.97
N PRO A 166 12.74 11.92 -14.86
CA PRO A 166 13.86 11.74 -15.75
C PRO A 166 13.43 11.68 -17.22
N GLU A 167 14.18 12.33 -18.11
CA GLU A 167 13.85 12.41 -19.54
C GLU A 167 13.67 11.03 -20.19
N GLY A 168 14.45 10.02 -19.75
CA GLY A 168 14.33 8.65 -20.23
C GLY A 168 12.97 8.00 -19.93
N ILE A 169 12.34 8.36 -18.80
CA ILE A 169 10.99 7.85 -18.45
C ILE A 169 9.96 8.46 -19.40
N ALA A 170 10.00 9.76 -19.66
CA ALA A 170 9.07 10.42 -20.56
C ALA A 170 9.19 9.87 -22.00
N THR A 171 10.42 9.69 -22.49
CA THR A 171 10.69 9.10 -23.81
C THR A 171 10.15 7.67 -23.89
N LYS A 172 10.46 6.84 -22.90
CA LYS A 172 10.00 5.44 -22.89
C LYS A 172 8.49 5.32 -22.79
N THR A 173 7.85 6.16 -21.96
CA THR A 173 6.39 6.20 -21.87
C THR A 173 5.76 6.54 -23.21
N SER A 174 6.27 7.56 -23.91
CA SER A 174 5.78 7.94 -25.25
C SER A 174 5.93 6.80 -26.27
N GLU A 175 7.06 6.11 -26.24
CA GLU A 175 7.31 4.93 -27.10
C GLU A 175 6.30 3.80 -26.85
N LEU A 176 6.07 3.47 -25.58
CA LEU A 176 5.18 2.37 -25.18
C LEU A 176 3.70 2.67 -25.48
N THR A 177 3.31 3.93 -25.41
CA THR A 177 1.91 4.32 -25.52
C THR A 177 1.52 4.88 -26.91
N GLN A 178 2.45 4.96 -27.86
CA GLN A 178 2.22 5.57 -29.19
C GLN A 178 1.05 4.96 -29.99
N ASN A 179 0.74 3.70 -29.77
CA ASN A 179 -0.35 3.00 -30.45
C ASN A 179 -1.61 2.83 -29.57
N ALA A 180 -1.59 3.36 -28.35
CA ALA A 180 -2.72 3.24 -27.45
C ALA A 180 -3.85 4.20 -27.86
N THR A 181 -5.04 3.67 -28.06
CA THR A 181 -6.24 4.45 -28.47
C THR A 181 -7.06 4.94 -27.27
N THR A 182 -6.84 4.36 -26.09
CA THR A 182 -7.50 4.71 -24.84
C THR A 182 -6.46 4.85 -23.71
N SER A 183 -6.83 5.55 -22.64
CA SER A 183 -5.99 5.66 -21.44
C SER A 183 -5.75 4.30 -20.78
N LEU A 184 -6.76 3.43 -20.80
CA LEU A 184 -6.61 2.06 -20.30
C LEU A 184 -5.58 1.27 -21.13
N ALA A 185 -5.66 1.36 -22.47
CA ALA A 185 -4.70 0.69 -23.34
C ALA A 185 -3.27 1.21 -23.10
N ALA A 186 -3.09 2.50 -22.87
CA ALA A 186 -1.79 3.07 -22.50
C ALA A 186 -1.27 2.51 -21.16
N ALA A 187 -2.13 2.46 -20.13
CA ALA A 187 -1.77 1.90 -18.82
C ALA A 187 -1.38 0.40 -18.94
N ARG A 188 -2.15 -0.39 -19.68
CA ARG A 188 -1.87 -1.81 -19.90
C ARG A 188 -0.58 -2.05 -20.71
N ALA A 189 -0.26 -1.19 -21.66
CA ALA A 189 1.01 -1.27 -22.39
C ALA A 189 2.22 -1.05 -21.47
N ILE A 190 2.13 -0.09 -20.55
CA ILE A 190 3.17 0.18 -19.54
C ILE A 190 3.26 -0.99 -18.55
N GLU A 191 2.14 -1.47 -18.01
CA GLU A 191 2.09 -2.62 -17.11
C GLU A 191 2.73 -3.86 -17.74
N HIS A 192 2.36 -4.18 -18.97
CA HIS A 192 2.92 -5.31 -19.71
C HIS A 192 4.43 -5.17 -19.91
N TYR A 193 4.90 -3.98 -20.28
CA TYR A 193 6.33 -3.74 -20.43
C TYR A 193 7.08 -3.94 -19.10
N LEU A 194 6.57 -3.38 -18.01
CA LEU A 194 7.21 -3.49 -16.70
C LEU A 194 7.19 -4.93 -16.17
N SER A 195 6.13 -5.69 -16.40
CA SER A 195 6.03 -7.08 -15.96
C SER A 195 6.91 -8.03 -16.76
N THR A 196 7.19 -7.73 -18.03
CA THR A 196 7.97 -8.62 -18.92
C THR A 196 9.44 -8.21 -19.03
N ASN A 197 9.75 -6.92 -18.93
CA ASN A 197 11.10 -6.38 -19.13
C ASN A 197 11.64 -5.64 -17.90
N GLY A 198 10.78 -5.43 -16.88
CA GLY A 198 11.18 -4.82 -15.63
C GLY A 198 12.02 -5.78 -14.79
N PHE A 199 12.91 -5.22 -14.02
CA PHE A 199 13.66 -5.92 -12.98
C PHE A 199 13.86 -5.01 -11.78
N TYR A 200 13.96 -5.60 -10.60
CA TYR A 200 14.24 -4.84 -9.39
C TYR A 200 15.75 -4.63 -9.25
N LEU A 201 16.15 -3.40 -9.05
CA LEU A 201 17.56 -3.08 -8.78
C LEU A 201 17.91 -3.54 -7.37
N ASN A 202 18.76 -4.55 -7.27
CA ASN A 202 19.16 -5.15 -6.01
C ASN A 202 20.41 -4.50 -5.38
N GLU A 203 21.01 -3.56 -6.06
CA GLU A 203 22.22 -2.87 -5.57
C GLU A 203 21.90 -1.41 -5.24
N ASN A 204 22.42 -0.97 -4.09
CA ASN A 204 22.38 0.42 -3.68
C ASN A 204 23.43 1.17 -4.53
N THR A 205 23.13 1.42 -5.79
CA THR A 205 23.96 2.31 -6.62
C THR A 205 23.75 3.73 -6.08
N GLN A 206 24.68 4.17 -5.25
CA GLN A 206 24.85 5.60 -4.98
C GLN A 206 25.28 6.23 -6.30
N PHE A 207 24.39 7.04 -6.89
CA PHE A 207 24.74 7.97 -7.96
C PHE A 207 25.12 9.30 -7.35
#